data_21b64f68eaa3d6aee01deb5f105c0d66
#
_entry.id   21b64f68eaa3d6aee01deb5f105c0d66
#
_cell.length_a   1.000
_cell.length_b   1.000
_cell.length_c   1.000
_cell.angle_alpha   90.00
_cell.angle_beta   90.00
_cell.angle_gamma   90.00
#
_symmetry.space_group_name_H-M   'P 1'
#
loop_
_entity.id
_entity.type
_entity.pdbx_description
1 polymer ?
#
loop_
_entity_poly.entity_id
_entity_poly.type
_entity_poly.pdbx_seq_one_letter_code
_entity_poly.pdbx_strand_id
1 'polypeptide(L)'
;TVVTDLDDTYTDADLNVDVDVRNLSAEDVSGWSVEGNLYDSEGKLVTTTPLTGTVTSFDSGTKEAKVSLTQHITDPEKWSAEKPNLYNLVLELKKDGVTKEATQTDVGFREVEITDANTDDARLRVNGKVITITGVNRHENDPQDGWYLTEEDMRKDIELMKELNINAVRT
;
A
#
# COMPACT_ATOMS: atom_id res chain seq x y z
N THR A 1 -7.22 -0.86 5.15
CA THR A 1 -6.60 0.27 4.43
C THR A 1 -5.19 0.49 4.97
N VAL A 2 -4.21 0.77 4.09
CA VAL A 2 -2.85 1.13 4.48
C VAL A 2 -2.54 2.50 3.88
N VAL A 3 -2.02 3.40 4.71
CA VAL A 3 -1.61 4.75 4.31
C VAL A 3 -0.22 5.01 4.85
N THR A 4 0.66 5.49 4.00
CA THR A 4 2.00 5.98 4.35
C THR A 4 1.98 7.50 4.26
N ASP A 5 2.37 8.16 5.32
CA ASP A 5 2.38 9.62 5.44
C ASP A 5 3.81 10.06 5.67
N LEU A 6 4.41 10.74 4.69
CA LEU A 6 5.78 11.24 4.81
C LEU A 6 5.80 12.54 5.61
N ASP A 7 6.88 12.80 6.31
CA ASP A 7 7.08 14.09 6.98
C ASP A 7 7.30 15.24 5.98
N ASP A 8 7.27 16.48 6.46
CA ASP A 8 7.46 17.70 5.63
C ASP A 8 8.82 17.71 4.89
N THR A 9 9.76 16.87 5.29
CA THR A 9 11.09 16.74 4.67
C THR A 9 11.20 15.52 3.75
N TYR A 10 10.13 14.72 3.65
CA TYR A 10 10.09 13.45 2.91
C TYR A 10 11.19 12.47 3.37
N THR A 11 11.55 12.52 4.65
CA THR A 11 12.60 11.70 5.24
C THR A 11 12.01 10.53 6.00
N ASP A 12 11.24 10.80 7.05
CA ASP A 12 10.57 9.80 7.87
C ASP A 12 9.12 9.61 7.41
N ALA A 13 8.47 8.56 7.89
CA ALA A 13 7.07 8.29 7.55
C ALA A 13 6.29 7.70 8.73
N ASP A 14 4.99 8.01 8.78
CA ASP A 14 4.05 7.29 9.62
C ASP A 14 3.29 6.26 8.78
N LEU A 15 3.40 5.00 9.17
CA LEU A 15 2.62 3.90 8.62
C LEU A 15 1.31 3.77 9.41
N ASN A 16 0.19 4.08 8.77
CA ASN A 16 -1.14 3.99 9.33
C ASN A 16 -1.91 2.83 8.69
N VAL A 17 -2.43 1.92 9.51
CA VAL A 17 -3.10 0.70 9.06
C VAL A 17 -4.45 0.57 9.74
N ASP A 18 -5.52 0.68 8.97
CA ASP A 18 -6.88 0.37 9.42
C ASP A 18 -7.26 -1.04 8.99
N VAL A 19 -7.57 -1.89 9.96
CA VAL A 19 -7.98 -3.27 9.77
C VAL A 19 -9.44 -3.43 10.18
N ASP A 20 -10.28 -3.91 9.25
CA ASP A 20 -11.65 -4.27 9.52
C ASP A 20 -11.72 -5.78 9.82
N VAL A 21 -11.97 -6.12 11.09
CA VAL A 21 -12.11 -7.50 11.56
C VAL A 21 -13.59 -7.86 11.55
N ARG A 22 -13.95 -8.93 10.82
CA ARG A 22 -15.32 -9.39 10.70
C ARG A 22 -15.55 -10.67 11.51
N ASN A 23 -16.51 -10.63 12.42
CA ASN A 23 -16.92 -11.79 13.20
C ASN A 23 -18.02 -12.57 12.45
N LEU A 24 -17.64 -13.66 11.80
CA LEU A 24 -18.56 -14.56 11.11
C LEU A 24 -19.08 -15.70 12.03
N SER A 25 -18.59 -15.75 13.27
CA SER A 25 -19.01 -16.70 14.29
C SER A 25 -19.82 -16.01 15.38
N ALA A 26 -20.26 -16.75 16.37
CA ALA A 26 -20.90 -16.20 17.57
C ALA A 26 -19.90 -16.03 18.73
N GLU A 27 -18.60 -15.98 18.44
CA GLU A 27 -17.57 -15.87 19.46
C GLU A 27 -17.54 -14.48 20.10
N ASP A 28 -17.12 -14.47 21.36
CA ASP A 28 -16.88 -13.25 22.13
C ASP A 28 -15.67 -12.46 21.55
N VAL A 29 -15.72 -11.16 21.72
CA VAL A 29 -14.64 -10.22 21.37
C VAL A 29 -13.36 -10.41 22.21
N SER A 30 -13.47 -11.01 23.38
CA SER A 30 -12.38 -11.19 24.33
C SER A 30 -11.17 -11.90 23.74
N GLY A 31 -9.96 -11.40 24.01
CA GLY A 31 -8.69 -12.00 23.60
C GLY A 31 -8.33 -11.86 22.11
N TRP A 32 -9.16 -11.18 21.29
CA TRP A 32 -8.81 -10.92 19.90
C TRP A 32 -7.94 -9.66 19.75
N SER A 33 -6.90 -9.78 18.95
CA SER A 33 -5.97 -8.68 18.62
C SER A 33 -5.46 -8.80 17.19
N VAL A 34 -4.99 -7.67 16.66
CA VAL A 34 -4.26 -7.62 15.39
C VAL A 34 -2.81 -7.26 15.69
N GLU A 35 -1.89 -7.97 15.06
CA GLU A 35 -0.46 -7.68 15.08
C GLU A 35 0.05 -7.48 13.66
N GLY A 36 0.89 -6.45 13.45
CA GLY A 36 1.47 -6.12 12.15
C GLY A 36 2.99 -6.09 12.22
N ASN A 37 3.65 -6.67 11.23
CA ASN A 37 5.09 -6.64 11.05
C ASN A 37 5.43 -6.18 9.64
N LEU A 38 6.35 -5.20 9.53
CA LEU A 38 6.81 -4.66 8.25
C LEU A 38 8.19 -5.22 7.92
N TYR A 39 8.33 -5.78 6.73
CA TYR A 39 9.57 -6.34 6.21
C TYR A 39 10.03 -5.57 4.98
N ASP A 40 11.35 -5.42 4.82
CA ASP A 40 11.94 -4.86 3.61
C ASP A 40 11.97 -5.89 2.45
N SER A 41 12.49 -5.48 1.30
CA SER A 41 12.58 -6.33 0.10
C SER A 41 13.49 -7.56 0.28
N GLU A 42 14.35 -7.57 1.29
CA GLU A 42 15.21 -8.69 1.65
C GLU A 42 14.57 -9.62 2.69
N GLY A 43 13.37 -9.29 3.15
CA GLY A 43 12.65 -10.04 4.19
C GLY A 43 13.13 -9.76 5.60
N LYS A 44 13.88 -8.68 5.81
CA LYS A 44 14.33 -8.25 7.13
C LYS A 44 13.26 -7.41 7.80
N LEU A 45 13.01 -7.67 9.08
CA LEU A 45 12.07 -6.90 9.89
C LEU A 45 12.56 -5.44 10.05
N VAL A 46 11.71 -4.49 9.66
CA VAL A 46 11.99 -3.04 9.71
C VAL A 46 11.62 -2.46 11.07
N THR A 47 10.50 -2.91 11.64
CA THR A 47 9.99 -2.43 12.92
C THR A 47 10.67 -3.14 14.10
N THR A 48 11.09 -2.40 15.10
CA THR A 48 11.69 -2.97 16.32
C THR A 48 10.64 -3.61 17.23
N THR A 49 9.40 -3.18 17.11
CA THR A 49 8.24 -3.72 17.84
C THR A 49 7.10 -3.89 16.84
N PRO A 50 6.27 -4.94 16.95
CA PRO A 50 5.10 -5.09 16.11
C PRO A 50 4.10 -3.95 16.31
N LEU A 51 3.37 -3.58 15.25
CA LEU A 51 2.14 -2.81 15.39
C LEU A 51 1.11 -3.69 16.09
N THR A 52 0.48 -3.21 17.15
CA THR A 52 -0.51 -4.02 17.88
C THR A 52 -1.79 -3.23 18.16
N GLY A 53 -2.92 -3.90 18.04
CA GLY A 53 -4.22 -3.34 18.38
C GLY A 53 -5.18 -4.42 18.88
N THR A 54 -5.98 -4.08 19.88
CA THR A 54 -6.95 -4.99 20.47
C THR A 54 -8.33 -4.78 19.86
N VAL A 55 -9.04 -5.84 19.56
CA VAL A 55 -10.44 -5.79 19.17
C VAL A 55 -11.28 -5.55 20.44
N THR A 56 -11.91 -4.38 20.54
CA THR A 56 -12.64 -3.96 21.76
C THR A 56 -14.13 -4.23 21.72
N SER A 57 -14.74 -4.15 20.53
CA SER A 57 -16.16 -4.44 20.34
C SER A 57 -16.46 -4.72 18.87
N PHE A 58 -17.48 -5.52 18.60
CA PHE A 58 -18.06 -5.64 17.27
C PHE A 58 -19.33 -4.79 17.17
N ASP A 59 -19.51 -4.11 16.05
CA ASP A 59 -20.79 -3.47 15.74
C ASP A 59 -21.92 -4.50 15.70
N SER A 60 -23.03 -4.21 16.33
CA SER A 60 -24.12 -5.18 16.48
C SER A 60 -24.83 -5.51 15.17
N GLY A 61 -24.82 -4.59 14.19
CA GLY A 61 -25.45 -4.76 12.88
C GLY A 61 -24.53 -5.41 11.87
N THR A 62 -23.32 -4.87 11.71
CA THR A 62 -22.36 -5.31 10.68
C THR A 62 -21.48 -6.48 11.12
N LYS A 63 -21.39 -6.72 12.43
CA LYS A 63 -20.45 -7.70 13.01
C LYS A 63 -18.97 -7.38 12.74
N GLU A 64 -18.66 -6.12 12.53
CA GLU A 64 -17.32 -5.63 12.22
C GLU A 64 -16.72 -4.87 13.40
N ALA A 65 -15.41 -4.94 13.52
CA ALA A 65 -14.62 -4.13 14.43
C ALA A 65 -13.48 -3.48 13.65
N LYS A 66 -13.27 -2.18 13.85
CA LYS A 66 -12.13 -1.48 13.28
C LYS A 66 -11.00 -1.42 14.28
N VAL A 67 -9.81 -1.79 13.84
CA VAL A 67 -8.56 -1.71 14.60
C VAL A 67 -7.59 -0.83 13.83
N SER A 68 -7.22 0.31 14.41
CA SER A 68 -6.25 1.23 13.82
C SER A 68 -4.88 1.04 14.47
N LEU A 69 -3.87 0.90 13.64
CA LEU A 69 -2.47 0.70 14.01
C LEU A 69 -1.65 1.83 13.41
N THR A 70 -0.68 2.34 14.17
CA THR A 70 0.24 3.37 13.66
C THR A 70 1.66 3.05 14.11
N GLN A 71 2.62 3.24 13.21
CA GLN A 71 4.05 3.05 13.48
C GLN A 71 4.86 4.11 12.75
N HIS A 72 5.74 4.78 13.48
CA HIS A 72 6.74 5.66 12.88
C HIS A 72 7.88 4.82 12.28
N ILE A 73 8.25 5.11 11.03
CA ILE A 73 9.32 4.44 10.27
C ILE A 73 10.37 5.48 9.91
N THR A 74 11.56 5.31 10.45
CA THR A 74 12.68 6.23 10.21
C THR A 74 13.34 5.90 8.87
N ASP A 75 13.45 6.91 8.02
CA ASP A 75 14.11 6.91 6.72
C ASP A 75 13.82 5.66 5.86
N PRO A 76 12.53 5.32 5.59
CA PRO A 76 12.23 4.22 4.69
C PRO A 76 12.68 4.51 3.27
N GLU A 77 13.03 3.47 2.52
CA GLU A 77 13.22 3.57 1.07
C GLU A 77 11.92 4.00 0.40
N LYS A 78 11.93 5.19 -0.24
CA LYS A 78 10.73 5.75 -0.87
C LYS A 78 10.44 5.06 -2.20
N TRP A 79 9.17 4.90 -2.47
CA TRP A 79 8.70 4.44 -3.77
C TRP A 79 8.69 5.59 -4.77
N SER A 80 9.24 5.37 -5.96
CA SER A 80 9.02 6.21 -7.14
C SER A 80 8.89 5.33 -8.39
N ALA A 81 8.47 5.90 -9.52
CA ALA A 81 8.37 5.16 -10.77
C ALA A 81 9.73 4.58 -11.23
N GLU A 82 10.83 5.29 -10.92
CA GLU A 82 12.20 4.87 -11.24
C GLU A 82 12.75 3.86 -10.23
N LYS A 83 12.32 3.97 -8.98
CA LYS A 83 12.71 3.09 -7.87
C LYS A 83 11.47 2.64 -7.11
N PRO A 84 10.78 1.61 -7.59
CA PRO A 84 9.52 1.14 -7.02
C PRO A 84 9.78 0.27 -5.77
N ASN A 85 10.44 0.86 -4.76
CA ASN A 85 10.75 0.17 -3.52
C ASN A 85 9.46 -0.22 -2.80
N LEU A 86 9.33 -1.50 -2.46
CA LEU A 86 8.18 -2.03 -1.74
C LEU A 86 8.65 -2.76 -0.48
N TYR A 87 7.85 -2.61 0.55
CA TYR A 87 7.90 -3.35 1.80
C TYR A 87 6.76 -4.35 1.82
N ASN A 88 6.86 -5.39 2.62
CA ASN A 88 5.81 -6.35 2.83
C ASN A 88 5.26 -6.22 4.25
N LEU A 89 3.99 -5.81 4.38
CA LEU A 89 3.27 -5.76 5.64
C LEU A 89 2.53 -7.07 5.86
N VAL A 90 2.90 -7.80 6.91
CA VAL A 90 2.21 -9.02 7.35
C VAL A 90 1.33 -8.64 8.54
N LEU A 91 0.04 -8.90 8.43
CA LEU A 91 -0.95 -8.72 9.48
C LEU A 91 -1.43 -10.08 9.98
N GLU A 92 -1.45 -10.27 11.29
CA GLU A 92 -1.94 -11.47 11.95
C GLU A 92 -3.13 -11.14 12.84
N LEU A 93 -4.23 -11.84 12.66
CA LEU A 93 -5.34 -11.86 13.60
C LEU A 93 -5.07 -12.95 14.65
N LYS A 94 -5.02 -12.57 15.91
CA LYS A 94 -4.67 -13.46 17.03
C LYS A 94 -5.83 -13.59 18.00
N LYS A 95 -6.00 -14.80 18.55
CA LYS A 95 -6.87 -15.10 19.70
C LYS A 95 -6.01 -15.62 20.85
N ASP A 96 -6.02 -14.92 21.97
CA ASP A 96 -5.20 -15.23 23.15
C ASP A 96 -3.72 -15.46 22.79
N GLY A 97 -3.17 -14.60 21.91
CA GLY A 97 -1.78 -14.67 21.43
C GLY A 97 -1.50 -15.73 20.37
N VAL A 98 -2.49 -16.52 19.96
CA VAL A 98 -2.34 -17.55 18.91
C VAL A 98 -2.87 -17.03 17.59
N THR A 99 -2.04 -17.01 16.56
CA THR A 99 -2.41 -16.61 15.20
C THR A 99 -3.51 -17.51 14.64
N LYS A 100 -4.60 -16.90 14.19
CA LYS A 100 -5.76 -17.56 13.58
C LYS A 100 -5.85 -17.32 12.09
N GLU A 101 -5.46 -16.13 11.67
CA GLU A 101 -5.44 -15.72 10.27
C GLU A 101 -4.24 -14.82 10.03
N ALA A 102 -3.65 -14.89 8.85
CA ALA A 102 -2.59 -13.98 8.42
C ALA A 102 -2.86 -13.53 6.98
N THR A 103 -2.54 -12.27 6.72
CA THR A 103 -2.58 -11.70 5.38
C THR A 103 -1.35 -10.83 5.17
N GLN A 104 -0.99 -10.61 3.91
CA GLN A 104 0.11 -9.74 3.55
C GLN A 104 -0.28 -8.78 2.44
N THR A 105 0.38 -7.62 2.41
CA THR A 105 0.21 -6.63 1.37
C THR A 105 1.52 -5.87 1.15
N ASP A 106 1.76 -5.47 -0.09
CA ASP A 106 2.88 -4.62 -0.43
C ASP A 106 2.59 -3.16 -0.03
N VAL A 107 3.61 -2.49 0.49
CA VAL A 107 3.55 -1.10 0.96
C VAL A 107 4.67 -0.31 0.32
N GLY A 108 4.32 0.78 -0.38
CA GLY A 108 5.30 1.74 -0.88
C GLY A 108 5.19 3.05 -0.11
N PHE A 109 6.29 3.52 0.46
CA PHE A 109 6.34 4.82 1.12
C PHE A 109 6.41 5.93 0.08
N ARG A 110 5.27 6.56 -0.17
CA ARG A 110 5.19 7.66 -1.13
C ARG A 110 4.08 8.63 -0.73
N GLU A 111 4.30 9.89 -1.10
CA GLU A 111 3.31 10.94 -1.05
C GLU A 111 3.09 11.52 -2.45
N VAL A 112 1.84 11.75 -2.82
CA VAL A 112 1.46 12.38 -4.10
C VAL A 112 0.65 13.61 -3.79
N GLU A 113 1.12 14.76 -4.25
CA GLU A 113 0.51 16.06 -3.96
C GLU A 113 0.40 16.93 -5.22
N ILE A 114 -0.52 17.87 -5.20
CA ILE A 114 -0.59 18.95 -6.17
C ILE A 114 -0.35 20.24 -5.40
N THR A 115 0.82 20.84 -5.63
CA THR A 115 1.13 22.14 -5.06
C THR A 115 0.54 23.25 -5.91
N ASP A 116 0.19 24.38 -5.28
CA ASP A 116 -0.35 25.56 -5.93
C ASP A 116 -1.58 25.30 -6.84
N ALA A 117 -2.41 24.35 -6.43
CA ALA A 117 -3.51 23.79 -7.22
C ALA A 117 -4.51 24.79 -7.81
N ASN A 118 -4.57 26.00 -7.26
CA ASN A 118 -5.47 27.07 -7.72
C ASN A 118 -4.74 28.17 -8.50
N THR A 119 -3.52 27.93 -8.96
CA THR A 119 -2.68 28.89 -9.70
C THR A 119 -2.20 28.29 -11.01
N ASP A 120 -1.64 29.14 -11.89
CA ASP A 120 -0.99 28.70 -13.12
C ASP A 120 0.31 27.91 -12.88
N ASP A 121 0.79 27.90 -11.63
CA ASP A 121 1.99 27.18 -11.19
C ASP A 121 1.69 25.81 -10.58
N ALA A 122 0.46 25.31 -10.71
CA ALA A 122 0.09 23.99 -10.24
C ALA A 122 1.05 22.91 -10.74
N ARG A 123 1.59 22.08 -9.82
CA ARG A 123 2.54 21.00 -10.13
C ARG A 123 2.16 19.73 -9.39
N LEU A 124 2.20 18.63 -10.13
CA LEU A 124 2.13 17.30 -9.52
C LEU A 124 3.51 16.91 -9.00
N ARG A 125 3.54 16.46 -7.74
CA ARG A 125 4.76 16.02 -7.07
C ARG A 125 4.61 14.59 -6.56
N VAL A 126 5.72 13.88 -6.56
CA VAL A 126 5.87 12.61 -5.83
C VAL A 126 7.07 12.77 -4.91
N ASN A 127 6.87 12.57 -3.62
CA ASN A 127 7.87 12.76 -2.57
C ASN A 127 8.56 14.13 -2.70
N GLY A 128 7.76 15.19 -2.84
CA GLY A 128 8.20 16.58 -2.99
C GLY A 128 8.84 16.95 -4.34
N LYS A 129 9.08 15.98 -5.23
CA LYS A 129 9.71 16.23 -6.55
C LYS A 129 8.65 16.40 -7.63
N VAL A 130 8.75 17.49 -8.38
CA VAL A 130 7.88 17.73 -9.55
C VAL A 130 8.05 16.60 -10.55
N ILE A 131 6.94 16.03 -10.98
CA ILE A 131 6.92 15.03 -12.04
C ILE A 131 6.21 15.56 -13.29
N THR A 132 6.70 15.13 -14.45
CA THR A 132 6.02 15.33 -15.73
C THR A 132 5.41 14.01 -16.16
N ILE A 133 4.09 13.99 -16.40
CA ILE A 133 3.41 12.79 -16.89
C ILE A 133 3.68 12.65 -18.39
N THR A 134 4.39 11.58 -18.74
CA THR A 134 4.55 11.12 -20.12
C THR A 134 3.72 9.83 -20.24
N GLY A 135 2.46 9.98 -20.66
CA GLY A 135 1.48 8.90 -20.61
C GLY A 135 1.03 8.43 -21.99
N VAL A 136 0.54 7.20 -22.03
CA VAL A 136 -0.10 6.59 -23.21
C VAL A 136 -1.46 6.00 -22.84
N ASN A 137 -2.34 5.92 -23.84
CA ASN A 137 -3.54 5.11 -23.73
C ASN A 137 -3.22 3.69 -24.22
N ARG A 138 -3.68 2.69 -23.49
CA ARG A 138 -3.56 1.29 -23.83
C ARG A 138 -4.94 0.66 -23.90
N HIS A 139 -5.20 -0.07 -24.95
CA HIS A 139 -6.36 -0.95 -25.07
C HIS A 139 -5.93 -2.40 -24.95
N GLU A 140 -6.79 -3.22 -24.35
CA GLU A 140 -6.59 -4.66 -24.23
C GLU A 140 -6.97 -5.33 -25.55
N ASN A 141 -6.09 -5.19 -26.55
CA ASN A 141 -6.26 -5.76 -27.88
C ASN A 141 -4.90 -6.18 -28.45
N ASP A 142 -4.83 -7.45 -28.86
CA ASP A 142 -3.69 -8.01 -29.56
C ASP A 142 -4.00 -8.13 -31.06
N PRO A 143 -3.05 -7.79 -31.97
CA PRO A 143 -3.26 -7.88 -33.41
C PRO A 143 -3.56 -9.29 -33.93
N GLN A 144 -3.14 -10.35 -33.21
CA GLN A 144 -3.33 -11.74 -33.60
C GLN A 144 -4.53 -12.39 -32.90
N ASP A 145 -4.65 -12.14 -31.57
CA ASP A 145 -5.62 -12.80 -30.68
C ASP A 145 -6.87 -11.95 -30.36
N GLY A 146 -6.90 -10.70 -30.87
CA GLY A 146 -8.04 -9.80 -30.68
C GLY A 146 -8.17 -9.25 -29.26
N TRP A 147 -9.32 -9.46 -28.62
CA TRP A 147 -9.61 -8.93 -27.27
C TRP A 147 -9.06 -9.81 -26.13
N TYR A 148 -8.21 -10.75 -26.43
CA TYR A 148 -7.57 -11.61 -25.44
C TYR A 148 -6.12 -11.24 -25.28
N LEU A 149 -5.69 -11.01 -24.00
CA LEU A 149 -4.32 -10.73 -23.63
C LEU A 149 -3.88 -11.67 -22.51
N THR A 150 -2.66 -12.16 -22.64
CA THR A 150 -1.98 -12.88 -21.56
C THR A 150 -1.24 -11.91 -20.65
N GLU A 151 -0.89 -12.35 -19.43
CA GLU A 151 -0.02 -11.58 -18.55
C GLU A 151 1.33 -11.27 -19.21
N GLU A 152 1.85 -12.19 -20.03
CA GLU A 152 3.10 -11.99 -20.75
C GLU A 152 3.01 -10.81 -21.74
N ASP A 153 1.90 -10.67 -22.44
CA ASP A 153 1.68 -9.56 -23.37
C ASP A 153 1.58 -8.22 -22.63
N MET A 154 0.88 -8.20 -21.51
CA MET A 154 0.81 -7.01 -20.64
C MET A 154 2.21 -6.63 -20.13
N ARG A 155 3.01 -7.62 -19.76
CA ARG A 155 4.39 -7.40 -19.26
C ARG A 155 5.28 -6.80 -20.35
N LYS A 156 5.22 -7.33 -21.59
CA LYS A 156 5.96 -6.80 -22.73
C LYS A 156 5.61 -5.33 -23.02
N ASP A 157 4.31 -4.99 -22.96
CA ASP A 157 3.87 -3.61 -23.15
C ASP A 157 4.45 -2.67 -22.09
N ILE A 158 4.44 -3.10 -20.82
CA ILE A 158 5.00 -2.31 -19.71
C ILE A 158 6.52 -2.17 -19.83
N GLU A 159 7.21 -3.22 -20.21
CA GLU A 159 8.67 -3.18 -20.45
C GLU A 159 9.02 -2.18 -21.54
N LEU A 160 8.29 -2.22 -22.68
CA LEU A 160 8.46 -1.25 -23.76
C LEU A 160 8.14 0.18 -23.33
N MET A 161 7.09 0.39 -22.54
CA MET A 161 6.77 1.70 -21.97
C MET A 161 7.93 2.22 -21.11
N LYS A 162 8.54 1.38 -20.29
CA LYS A 162 9.70 1.74 -19.45
C LYS A 162 10.93 2.09 -20.30
N GLU A 163 11.23 1.34 -21.36
CA GLU A 163 12.31 1.63 -22.30
C GLU A 163 12.13 3.00 -22.98
N LEU A 164 10.89 3.40 -23.24
CA LEU A 164 10.55 4.67 -23.87
C LEU A 164 10.33 5.82 -22.87
N ASN A 165 10.68 5.64 -21.58
CA ASN A 165 10.46 6.60 -20.50
C ASN A 165 9.00 7.06 -20.34
N ILE A 166 8.05 6.17 -20.63
CA ILE A 166 6.63 6.38 -20.35
C ILE A 166 6.39 6.01 -18.88
N ASN A 167 5.81 6.94 -18.11
CA ASN A 167 5.62 6.80 -16.66
C ASN A 167 4.14 6.76 -16.24
N ALA A 168 3.23 6.78 -17.20
CA ALA A 168 1.81 6.66 -16.94
C ALA A 168 1.10 5.91 -18.08
N VAL A 169 0.11 5.11 -17.74
CA VAL A 169 -0.74 4.41 -18.70
C VAL A 169 -2.20 4.55 -18.29
N ARG A 170 -3.05 4.80 -19.25
CA ARG A 170 -4.50 4.76 -19.10
C ARG A 170 -5.05 3.53 -19.82
N THR A 171 -5.73 2.66 -19.08
CA THR A 171 -6.44 1.46 -19.55
C THR A 171 -7.92 1.73 -19.72
#